data_4e9458d3c263d2e90b70e9fd2ab51426
#
_entry.id   4e9458d3c263d2e90b70e9fd2ab51426
#
_cell.length_a   1.000
_cell.length_b   1.000
_cell.length_c   1.000
_cell.angle_alpha   90.00
_cell.angle_beta   90.00
_cell.angle_gamma   90.00
#
_symmetry.space_group_name_H-M   'P 1'
#
loop_
_entity.id
_entity.type
_entity.pdbx_description
1 polymer ?
#
loop_
_entity_poly.entity_id
_entity_poly.type
_entity_poly.pdbx_seq_one_letter_code
_entity_poly.pdbx_strand_id
1 'polypeptide(L)'
;MQEENKQILNRINKEALILIKCEAELLMDEITLSENTTISKANNYFQILFAVCISIVGFLVSRSSNYDKYSLFNQISLVFLLFFMVSLFFLLRILYPKAEGLKGALPSEVLQNDIFNNSKDEIELFLSNRIVSLQKSIAKRIKNQENRIRDMKAAIVLIVASLISVVIYSLIYFIS
;
A
#
# COMPACT_ATOMS: atom_id res chain seq x y z
N MET A 1 26.73 4.68 -6.43
CA MET A 1 26.08 3.74 -5.47
C MET A 1 25.77 2.35 -6.05
N GLN A 2 25.14 2.19 -7.22
CA GLN A 2 24.87 0.84 -7.80
C GLN A 2 26.15 0.15 -8.35
N GLU A 3 27.04 0.88 -8.99
CA GLU A 3 28.33 0.34 -9.49
C GLU A 3 29.31 0.03 -8.35
N GLU A 4 29.36 0.84 -7.30
CA GLU A 4 30.15 0.57 -6.09
C GLU A 4 29.71 -0.71 -5.40
N ASN A 5 28.40 -0.90 -5.20
CA ASN A 5 27.87 -2.12 -4.58
C ASN A 5 28.18 -3.36 -5.44
N LYS A 6 28.19 -3.25 -6.77
CA LYS A 6 28.55 -4.34 -7.67
C LYS A 6 30.04 -4.68 -7.58
N GLN A 7 30.91 -3.69 -7.43
CA GLN A 7 32.35 -3.90 -7.23
C GLN A 7 32.67 -4.54 -5.87
N ILE A 8 31.94 -4.17 -4.81
CA ILE A 8 32.07 -4.78 -3.49
C ILE A 8 31.61 -6.23 -3.52
N LEU A 9 30.47 -6.54 -4.13
CA LEU A 9 29.95 -7.90 -4.24
C LEU A 9 30.87 -8.84 -5.00
N ASN A 10 31.60 -8.37 -6.00
CA ASN A 10 32.58 -9.17 -6.76
C ASN A 10 33.85 -9.53 -5.95
N ARG A 11 34.05 -8.94 -4.76
CA ARG A 11 35.18 -9.23 -3.87
C ARG A 11 34.82 -10.11 -2.66
N ILE A 12 33.54 -10.46 -2.54
CA ILE A 12 33.00 -11.19 -1.40
C ILE A 12 33.01 -12.69 -1.69
N ASN A 13 33.37 -13.49 -0.70
CA ASN A 13 33.36 -14.95 -0.77
C ASN A 13 31.92 -15.47 -1.05
N LYS A 14 31.82 -16.58 -1.80
CA LYS A 14 30.57 -17.26 -2.18
C LYS A 14 29.65 -17.52 -0.98
N GLU A 15 30.19 -17.93 0.17
CA GLU A 15 29.39 -18.19 1.37
C GLU A 15 28.71 -16.92 1.89
N ALA A 16 29.42 -15.80 1.91
CA ALA A 16 28.85 -14.51 2.29
C ALA A 16 27.81 -14.00 1.28
N LEU A 17 27.98 -14.25 -0.03
CA LEU A 17 26.97 -13.93 -1.04
C LEU A 17 25.68 -14.73 -0.83
N ILE A 18 25.79 -16.02 -0.47
CA ILE A 18 24.62 -16.85 -0.16
C ILE A 18 23.89 -16.29 1.08
N LEU A 19 24.62 -15.90 2.12
CA LEU A 19 24.05 -15.33 3.34
C LEU A 19 23.31 -14.01 3.02
N ILE A 20 23.95 -13.10 2.31
CA ILE A 20 23.34 -11.82 1.90
C ILE A 20 22.07 -12.05 1.06
N LYS A 21 22.10 -13.02 0.15
CA LYS A 21 20.93 -13.40 -0.63
C LYS A 21 19.79 -13.90 0.25
N CYS A 22 20.08 -14.79 1.21
CA CYS A 22 19.08 -15.32 2.15
C CYS A 22 18.45 -14.20 2.99
N GLU A 23 19.24 -13.28 3.54
CA GLU A 23 18.75 -12.12 4.29
C GLU A 23 17.86 -11.20 3.42
N ALA A 24 18.25 -10.96 2.17
CA ALA A 24 17.45 -10.17 1.23
C ALA A 24 16.10 -10.86 0.89
N GLU A 25 16.07 -12.19 0.79
CA GLU A 25 14.85 -12.96 0.56
C GLU A 25 13.93 -12.92 1.79
N LEU A 26 14.48 -13.06 3.00
CA LEU A 26 13.71 -12.92 4.26
C LEU A 26 13.09 -11.54 4.38
N LEU A 27 13.87 -10.49 4.14
CA LEU A 27 13.35 -9.10 4.14
C LEU A 27 12.22 -8.92 3.11
N MET A 28 12.35 -9.52 1.95
CA MET A 28 11.32 -9.48 0.91
C MET A 28 10.02 -10.16 1.37
N ASP A 29 10.12 -11.28 2.10
CA ASP A 29 8.97 -11.99 2.66
C ASP A 29 8.28 -11.15 3.76
N GLU A 30 9.05 -10.52 4.64
CA GLU A 30 8.51 -9.60 5.66
C GLU A 30 7.77 -8.42 5.05
N ILE A 31 8.33 -7.79 4.01
CA ILE A 31 7.68 -6.71 3.28
C ILE A 31 6.37 -7.20 2.66
N THR A 32 6.36 -8.38 2.03
CA THR A 32 5.17 -8.96 1.42
C THR A 32 4.08 -9.23 2.47
N LEU A 33 4.43 -9.73 3.64
CA LEU A 33 3.50 -9.94 4.74
C LEU A 33 2.90 -8.62 5.24
N SER A 34 3.74 -7.60 5.39
CA SER A 34 3.32 -6.25 5.79
C SER A 34 2.39 -5.61 4.75
N GLU A 35 2.69 -5.77 3.45
CA GLU A 35 1.84 -5.31 2.34
C GLU A 35 0.46 -5.99 2.39
N ASN A 36 0.41 -7.31 2.51
CA ASN A 36 -0.83 -8.09 2.59
C ASN A 36 -1.67 -7.68 3.79
N THR A 37 -1.03 -7.46 4.94
CA THR A 37 -1.71 -6.99 6.16
C THR A 37 -2.32 -5.60 5.95
N THR A 38 -1.59 -4.69 5.31
CA THR A 38 -2.08 -3.33 5.02
C THR A 38 -3.25 -3.36 4.04
N ILE A 39 -3.17 -4.17 2.98
CA ILE A 39 -4.22 -4.36 1.98
C ILE A 39 -5.48 -4.97 2.64
N SER A 40 -5.32 -5.99 3.46
CA SER A 40 -6.43 -6.62 4.18
C SER A 40 -7.16 -5.64 5.09
N LYS A 41 -6.42 -4.85 5.87
CA LYS A 41 -7.00 -3.79 6.71
C LYS A 41 -7.74 -2.74 5.88
N ALA A 42 -7.12 -2.28 4.77
CA ALA A 42 -7.73 -1.31 3.88
C ALA A 42 -9.03 -1.85 3.25
N ASN A 43 -9.07 -3.13 2.86
CA ASN A 43 -10.27 -3.77 2.33
C ASN A 43 -11.39 -3.83 3.37
N ASN A 44 -11.08 -4.19 4.61
CA ASN A 44 -12.08 -4.21 5.69
C ASN A 44 -12.65 -2.83 5.95
N TYR A 45 -11.81 -1.79 6.04
CA TYR A 45 -12.29 -0.41 6.20
C TYR A 45 -13.12 0.06 5.00
N PHE A 46 -12.69 -0.30 3.78
CA PHE A 46 -13.42 0.02 2.57
C PHE A 46 -14.84 -0.56 2.58
N GLN A 47 -14.99 -1.85 2.92
CA GLN A 47 -16.28 -2.52 2.98
C GLN A 47 -17.21 -1.87 4.02
N ILE A 48 -16.70 -1.56 5.21
CA ILE A 48 -17.48 -0.92 6.27
C ILE A 48 -17.95 0.48 5.82
N LEU A 49 -17.02 1.31 5.32
CA LEU A 49 -17.35 2.66 4.89
C LEU A 49 -18.30 2.67 3.70
N PHE A 50 -18.13 1.75 2.76
CA PHE A 50 -19.00 1.61 1.59
C PHE A 50 -20.43 1.26 2.02
N ALA A 51 -20.59 0.30 2.96
CA ALA A 51 -21.89 -0.05 3.50
C ALA A 51 -22.56 1.15 4.21
N VAL A 52 -21.79 1.92 4.99
CA VAL A 52 -22.29 3.13 5.66
C VAL A 52 -22.72 4.18 4.64
N CYS A 53 -21.92 4.42 3.60
CA CYS A 53 -22.28 5.36 2.52
C CYS A 53 -23.59 4.97 1.83
N ILE A 54 -23.76 3.68 1.47
CA ILE A 54 -25.01 3.18 0.87
C ILE A 54 -26.19 3.38 1.82
N SER A 55 -26.02 3.12 3.11
CA SER A 55 -27.07 3.32 4.13
C SER A 55 -27.50 4.77 4.24
N ILE A 56 -26.53 5.71 4.23
CA ILE A 56 -26.81 7.15 4.27
C ILE A 56 -27.56 7.60 3.00
N VAL A 57 -27.09 7.16 1.83
CA VAL A 57 -27.73 7.49 0.53
C VAL A 57 -29.15 6.91 0.50
N GLY A 58 -29.33 5.64 0.87
CA GLY A 58 -30.66 4.99 0.94
C GLY A 58 -31.62 5.74 1.84
N PHE A 59 -31.14 6.20 3.00
CA PHE A 59 -31.94 7.00 3.93
C PHE A 59 -32.34 8.35 3.32
N LEU A 60 -31.39 9.08 2.69
CA LEU A 60 -31.67 10.36 2.04
C LEU A 60 -32.68 10.22 0.90
N VAL A 61 -32.55 9.14 0.08
CA VAL A 61 -33.47 8.86 -1.00
C VAL A 61 -34.86 8.50 -0.51
N SER A 62 -34.98 7.66 0.55
CA SER A 62 -36.28 7.30 1.12
C SER A 62 -37.06 8.49 1.69
N ARG A 63 -36.34 9.53 2.10
CA ARG A 63 -36.93 10.78 2.63
C ARG A 63 -37.12 11.88 1.57
N SER A 64 -36.79 11.62 0.33
CA SER A 64 -36.79 12.65 -0.75
C SER A 64 -38.14 13.30 -0.98
N SER A 65 -39.26 12.60 -0.72
CA SER A 65 -40.62 13.13 -0.86
C SER A 65 -40.99 14.17 0.21
N ASN A 66 -40.34 14.13 1.39
CA ASN A 66 -40.53 15.05 2.51
C ASN A 66 -39.21 15.76 2.87
N TYR A 67 -38.37 16.01 1.86
CA TYR A 67 -37.04 16.54 2.04
C TYR A 67 -37.11 17.99 2.53
N ASP A 68 -36.86 18.18 3.81
CA ASP A 68 -36.57 19.50 4.35
C ASP A 68 -35.10 19.81 4.14
N LYS A 69 -34.85 20.69 3.19
CA LYS A 69 -33.55 21.15 2.76
C LYS A 69 -32.70 21.73 3.91
N TYR A 70 -33.36 22.23 4.93
CA TYR A 70 -32.75 22.89 6.09
C TYR A 70 -32.72 21.99 7.33
N SER A 71 -33.16 20.75 7.23
CA SER A 71 -33.10 19.81 8.34
C SER A 71 -31.64 19.56 8.72
N LEU A 72 -31.32 19.78 10.00
CA LEU A 72 -29.99 19.52 10.59
C LEU A 72 -29.46 18.13 10.20
N PHE A 73 -30.33 17.13 10.27
CA PHE A 73 -29.96 15.75 9.97
C PHE A 73 -29.50 15.56 8.52
N ASN A 74 -30.15 16.22 7.55
CA ASN A 74 -29.77 16.14 6.15
C ASN A 74 -28.40 16.79 5.90
N GLN A 75 -28.14 17.92 6.54
CA GLN A 75 -26.85 18.62 6.44
C GLN A 75 -25.71 17.77 7.03
N ILE A 76 -25.92 17.19 8.22
CA ILE A 76 -24.96 16.29 8.84
C ILE A 76 -24.67 15.08 7.93
N SER A 77 -25.72 14.44 7.39
CA SER A 77 -25.59 13.28 6.50
C SER A 77 -24.78 13.60 5.23
N LEU A 78 -24.95 14.77 4.65
CA LEU A 78 -24.20 15.22 3.49
C LEU A 78 -22.73 15.47 3.82
N VAL A 79 -22.44 16.09 4.97
CA VAL A 79 -21.05 16.29 5.42
C VAL A 79 -20.35 14.93 5.63
N PHE A 80 -20.99 13.99 6.31
CA PHE A 80 -20.46 12.64 6.47
C PHE A 80 -20.17 11.97 5.13
N LEU A 81 -21.15 12.02 4.21
CA LEU A 81 -21.02 11.40 2.90
C LEU A 81 -19.79 11.95 2.16
N LEU A 82 -19.56 13.26 2.21
CA LEU A 82 -18.41 13.90 1.57
C LEU A 82 -17.09 13.39 2.15
N PHE A 83 -16.92 13.41 3.47
CA PHE A 83 -15.69 12.91 4.12
C PHE A 83 -15.45 11.42 3.83
N PHE A 84 -16.50 10.60 3.86
CA PHE A 84 -16.41 9.17 3.60
C PHE A 84 -16.08 8.87 2.14
N MET A 85 -16.62 9.61 1.19
CA MET A 85 -16.25 9.48 -0.24
C MET A 85 -14.78 9.78 -0.46
N VAL A 86 -14.24 10.83 0.16
CA VAL A 86 -12.80 11.14 0.07
C VAL A 86 -11.97 10.04 0.76
N SER A 87 -12.41 9.52 1.90
CA SER A 87 -11.73 8.41 2.58
C SER A 87 -11.74 7.13 1.73
N LEU A 88 -12.86 6.81 1.08
CA LEU A 88 -12.98 5.68 0.15
C LEU A 88 -12.00 5.82 -1.02
N PHE A 89 -11.81 7.03 -1.55
CA PHE A 89 -10.83 7.27 -2.60
C PHE A 89 -9.40 6.91 -2.17
N PHE A 90 -8.97 7.30 -0.95
CA PHE A 90 -7.67 6.90 -0.42
C PHE A 90 -7.56 5.38 -0.21
N LEU A 91 -8.61 4.73 0.28
CA LEU A 91 -8.63 3.27 0.45
C LEU A 91 -8.57 2.53 -0.89
N LEU A 92 -9.30 2.98 -1.91
CA LEU A 92 -9.22 2.43 -3.26
C LEU A 92 -7.79 2.54 -3.82
N ARG A 93 -7.10 3.64 -3.56
CA ARG A 93 -5.72 3.84 -4.00
C ARG A 93 -4.73 2.84 -3.36
N ILE A 94 -5.03 2.37 -2.13
CA ILE A 94 -4.27 1.29 -1.48
C ILE A 94 -4.55 -0.05 -2.14
N LEU A 95 -5.83 -0.32 -2.45
CA LEU A 95 -6.29 -1.58 -3.05
C LEU A 95 -5.88 -1.72 -4.52
N TYR A 96 -5.66 -0.59 -5.21
CA TYR A 96 -5.25 -0.62 -6.60
C TYR A 96 -3.91 -1.36 -6.77
N PRO A 97 -3.85 -2.37 -7.68
CA PRO A 97 -2.65 -3.16 -7.89
C PRO A 97 -1.50 -2.27 -8.37
N LYS A 98 -0.38 -2.31 -7.66
CA LYS A 98 0.85 -1.62 -8.04
C LYS A 98 1.80 -2.62 -8.67
N ALA A 99 2.55 -2.17 -9.69
CA ALA A 99 3.60 -2.99 -10.27
C ALA A 99 4.70 -3.24 -9.23
N GLU A 100 4.69 -4.43 -8.65
CA GLU A 100 5.65 -4.88 -7.64
C GLU A 100 6.85 -5.55 -8.33
N GLY A 101 8.03 -5.45 -7.69
CA GLY A 101 9.21 -6.17 -8.15
C GLY A 101 9.00 -7.68 -8.00
N LEU A 102 9.33 -8.45 -9.03
CA LEU A 102 9.30 -9.90 -8.97
C LEU A 102 10.35 -10.42 -7.98
N LYS A 103 10.00 -11.45 -7.23
CA LYS A 103 10.93 -12.12 -6.31
C LYS A 103 11.95 -13.00 -7.05
N GLY A 104 11.59 -13.51 -8.22
CA GLY A 104 12.41 -14.35 -9.11
C GLY A 104 12.82 -13.62 -10.38
N ALA A 105 13.90 -14.07 -11.00
CA ALA A 105 14.22 -13.74 -12.37
C ALA A 105 13.44 -14.69 -13.32
N LEU A 106 13.06 -14.20 -14.50
CA LEU A 106 12.49 -15.08 -15.52
C LEU A 106 13.54 -16.12 -15.95
N PRO A 107 13.15 -17.36 -16.26
CA PRO A 107 14.09 -18.37 -16.74
C PRO A 107 14.93 -17.90 -17.95
N SER A 108 14.31 -17.10 -18.83
CA SER A 108 14.99 -16.48 -19.97
C SER A 108 16.06 -15.47 -19.58
N GLU A 109 15.94 -14.79 -18.45
CA GLU A 109 16.95 -13.87 -17.93
C GLU A 109 18.11 -14.62 -17.26
N VAL A 110 17.82 -15.79 -16.69
CA VAL A 110 18.79 -16.68 -16.06
C VAL A 110 19.59 -17.45 -17.10
N LEU A 111 18.95 -17.80 -18.21
CA LEU A 111 19.54 -18.59 -19.31
C LEU A 111 20.24 -17.72 -20.37
N GLN A 112 20.38 -16.41 -20.18
CA GLN A 112 21.17 -15.58 -21.07
C GLN A 112 22.64 -16.05 -21.11
N ASN A 113 23.11 -16.34 -22.32
CA ASN A 113 24.31 -17.12 -22.63
C ASN A 113 25.61 -16.69 -21.95
N ASP A 114 25.69 -15.48 -21.41
CA ASP A 114 26.92 -14.96 -20.81
C ASP A 114 27.20 -15.50 -19.39
N ILE A 115 26.21 -16.21 -18.77
CA ILE A 115 26.34 -16.72 -17.42
C ILE A 115 26.94 -18.14 -17.38
N PHE A 116 26.81 -18.92 -18.45
CA PHE A 116 27.17 -20.35 -18.46
C PHE A 116 28.42 -20.70 -19.28
N ASN A 117 29.16 -19.74 -19.80
CA ASN A 117 30.28 -20.02 -20.69
C ASN A 117 31.69 -20.02 -20.07
N ASN A 118 31.84 -19.68 -18.79
CA ASN A 118 33.17 -19.71 -18.14
C ASN A 118 33.07 -20.15 -16.67
N SER A 119 33.73 -21.25 -16.35
CA SER A 119 34.27 -21.79 -15.09
C SER A 119 33.99 -21.01 -13.76
N LYS A 120 34.19 -21.60 -12.66
CA LYS A 120 34.15 -21.26 -11.20
C LYS A 120 33.60 -19.92 -10.74
N ASP A 121 33.75 -18.83 -11.48
CA ASP A 121 33.26 -17.45 -11.16
C ASP A 121 31.79 -17.22 -11.53
N GLU A 122 31.14 -18.13 -12.25
CA GLU A 122 29.79 -18.00 -12.79
C GLU A 122 28.73 -17.97 -11.69
N ILE A 123 28.90 -18.80 -10.66
CA ILE A 123 27.95 -18.86 -9.52
C ILE A 123 28.02 -17.56 -8.74
N GLU A 124 29.20 -16.99 -8.55
CA GLU A 124 29.40 -15.74 -7.82
C GLU A 124 28.80 -14.57 -8.60
N LEU A 125 29.00 -14.54 -9.91
CA LEU A 125 28.39 -13.52 -10.79
C LEU A 125 26.87 -13.61 -10.79
N PHE A 126 26.31 -14.82 -10.85
CA PHE A 126 24.88 -15.06 -10.76
C PHE A 126 24.31 -14.57 -9.44
N LEU A 127 24.95 -14.95 -8.31
CA LEU A 127 24.53 -14.51 -6.98
C LEU A 127 24.60 -13.00 -6.82
N SER A 128 25.66 -12.36 -7.30
CA SER A 128 25.83 -10.91 -7.28
C SER A 128 24.70 -10.19 -8.06
N ASN A 129 24.45 -10.62 -9.30
CA ASN A 129 23.36 -10.07 -10.11
C ASN A 129 21.99 -10.29 -9.45
N ARG A 130 21.77 -11.44 -8.83
CA ARG A 130 20.55 -11.76 -8.09
C ARG A 130 20.36 -10.84 -6.89
N ILE A 131 21.40 -10.58 -6.10
CA ILE A 131 21.38 -9.67 -4.95
C ILE A 131 21.03 -8.25 -5.40
N VAL A 132 21.64 -7.76 -6.49
CA VAL A 132 21.33 -6.42 -7.05
C VAL A 132 19.87 -6.32 -7.50
N SER A 133 19.35 -7.37 -8.14
CA SER A 133 17.94 -7.44 -8.56
C SER A 133 16.98 -7.41 -7.34
N LEU A 134 17.28 -8.20 -6.30
CA LEU A 134 16.53 -8.21 -5.05
C LEU A 134 16.55 -6.84 -4.38
N GLN A 135 17.71 -6.19 -4.29
CA GLN A 135 17.83 -4.85 -3.70
C GLN A 135 16.95 -3.82 -4.41
N LYS A 136 16.90 -3.83 -5.75
CA LYS A 136 16.01 -2.95 -6.52
C LYS A 136 14.53 -3.23 -6.23
N SER A 137 14.17 -4.51 -6.18
CA SER A 137 12.79 -4.93 -5.88
C SER A 137 12.37 -4.54 -4.48
N ILE A 138 13.24 -4.76 -3.48
CA ILE A 138 13.04 -4.37 -2.09
C ILE A 138 12.83 -2.85 -1.97
N ALA A 139 13.72 -2.05 -2.54
CA ALA A 139 13.62 -0.59 -2.50
C ALA A 139 12.30 -0.08 -3.11
N LYS A 140 11.86 -0.66 -4.23
CA LYS A 140 10.58 -0.33 -4.86
C LYS A 140 9.39 -0.71 -3.98
N ARG A 141 9.41 -1.90 -3.37
CA ARG A 141 8.34 -2.37 -2.47
C ARG A 141 8.26 -1.53 -1.21
N ILE A 142 9.37 -1.20 -0.56
CA ILE A 142 9.40 -0.30 0.61
C ILE A 142 8.71 1.02 0.27
N LYS A 143 9.08 1.65 -0.84
CA LYS A 143 8.47 2.91 -1.28
C LYS A 143 6.97 2.77 -1.54
N ASN A 144 6.53 1.67 -2.14
CA ASN A 144 5.11 1.40 -2.36
C ASN A 144 4.37 1.23 -1.03
N GLN A 145 4.96 0.51 -0.08
CA GLN A 145 4.39 0.27 1.25
C GLN A 145 4.28 1.56 2.07
N GLU A 146 5.30 2.42 2.05
CA GLU A 146 5.25 3.74 2.68
C GLU A 146 4.10 4.60 2.14
N ASN A 147 3.90 4.59 0.81
CA ASN A 147 2.78 5.29 0.18
C ASN A 147 1.42 4.71 0.62
N ARG A 148 1.28 3.37 0.68
CA ARG A 148 0.05 2.72 1.18
C ARG A 148 -0.24 3.10 2.63
N ILE A 149 0.78 3.08 3.50
CA ILE A 149 0.64 3.49 4.91
C ILE A 149 0.23 4.96 5.01
N ARG A 150 0.81 5.84 4.20
CA ARG A 150 0.43 7.26 4.18
C ARG A 150 -1.03 7.46 3.74
N ASP A 151 -1.45 6.79 2.68
CA ASP A 151 -2.82 6.86 2.18
C ASP A 151 -3.81 6.30 3.22
N MET A 152 -3.43 5.23 3.95
CA MET A 152 -4.23 4.68 5.04
C MET A 152 -4.36 5.64 6.23
N LYS A 153 -3.26 6.28 6.64
CA LYS A 153 -3.31 7.33 7.69
C LYS A 153 -4.22 8.48 7.28
N ALA A 154 -4.14 8.93 6.03
CA ALA A 154 -5.02 9.99 5.51
C ALA A 154 -6.51 9.59 5.57
N ALA A 155 -6.84 8.37 5.15
CA ALA A 155 -8.21 7.86 5.25
C ALA A 155 -8.73 7.84 6.70
N ILE A 156 -7.93 7.34 7.65
CA ILE A 156 -8.31 7.28 9.08
C ILE A 156 -8.49 8.69 9.64
N VAL A 157 -7.58 9.62 9.34
CA VAL A 157 -7.69 11.02 9.79
C VAL A 157 -8.98 11.66 9.30
N LEU A 158 -9.37 11.43 8.04
CA LEU A 158 -10.61 11.95 7.48
C LEU A 158 -11.85 11.38 8.19
N ILE A 159 -11.84 10.09 8.52
CA ILE A 159 -12.93 9.45 9.28
C ILE A 159 -13.07 10.09 10.66
N VAL A 160 -11.96 10.26 11.38
CA VAL A 160 -11.95 10.89 12.69
C VAL A 160 -12.38 12.35 12.60
N ALA A 161 -11.90 13.09 11.59
CA ALA A 161 -12.28 14.47 11.36
C ALA A 161 -13.79 14.62 11.07
N SER A 162 -14.39 13.65 10.36
CA SER A 162 -15.84 13.65 10.13
C SER A 162 -16.64 13.53 11.42
N LEU A 163 -16.21 12.65 12.33
CA LEU A 163 -16.87 12.48 13.63
C LEU A 163 -16.76 13.75 14.48
N ILE A 164 -15.57 14.35 14.54
CA ILE A 164 -15.36 15.60 15.28
C ILE A 164 -16.21 16.74 14.70
N SER A 165 -16.27 16.86 13.39
CA SER A 165 -17.07 17.90 12.70
C SER A 165 -18.54 17.81 13.07
N VAL A 166 -19.09 16.59 13.16
CA VAL A 166 -20.49 16.37 13.56
C VAL A 166 -20.74 16.77 15.02
N VAL A 167 -19.84 16.41 15.92
CA VAL A 167 -19.96 16.79 17.32
C VAL A 167 -19.95 18.32 17.46
N ILE A 168 -19.02 19.00 16.81
CA ILE A 168 -18.92 20.46 16.83
C ILE A 168 -20.20 21.09 16.26
N TYR A 169 -20.67 20.62 15.10
CA TYR A 169 -21.86 21.14 14.45
C TYR A 169 -23.12 20.95 15.31
N SER A 170 -23.25 19.77 15.94
CA SER A 170 -24.36 19.49 16.86
C SER A 170 -24.33 20.41 18.08
N LEU A 171 -23.16 20.66 18.67
CA LEU A 171 -23.02 21.58 19.80
C LEU A 171 -23.40 23.02 19.43
N ILE A 172 -22.94 23.53 18.28
CA ILE A 172 -23.28 24.88 17.80
C ILE A 172 -24.79 25.01 17.64
N TYR A 173 -25.44 24.00 17.05
CA TYR A 173 -26.89 24.02 16.84
C TYR A 173 -27.69 23.99 18.14
N PHE A 174 -27.20 23.29 19.18
CA PHE A 174 -27.85 23.25 20.48
C PHE A 174 -27.74 24.55 21.30
N ILE A 175 -26.68 25.36 21.00
CA ILE A 175 -26.40 26.61 21.71
C ILE A 175 -27.05 27.82 21.00
N SER A 176 -27.32 27.70 19.72
CA SER A 176 -27.96 28.74 18.88
C SER A 176 -29.49 28.65 18.94
#